data_e7242489a8ee8534885ada31256dfa25
#
_entry.id   e7242489a8ee8534885ada31256dfa25
#
_cell.length_a   1.000
_cell.length_b   1.000
_cell.length_c   1.000
_cell.angle_alpha   90.00
_cell.angle_beta   90.00
_cell.angle_gamma   90.00
#
_symmetry.space_group_name_H-M   'P 1'
#
loop_
_entity.id
_entity.type
_entity.pdbx_description
1 polymer ?
#
loop_
_entity_poly.entity_id
_entity_poly.type
_entity_poly.pdbx_seq_one_letter_code
_entity_poly.pdbx_strand_id
1 'polypeptide(L)'
;MKMPAKFNTYCPFCRTHQIHEVEKVKKGKTTGLHWIDRQKARRGKVGNMGKFSKVPGGDKPTKKINVRYRCVTCKMAHLRKGYRVAKFELTE
;
A
#
# COMPACT_ATOMS: atom_id res chain seq x y z
N MET A 1 -1.21 -11.11 12.17
CA MET A 1 -2.65 -10.73 12.15
C MET A 1 -3.36 -11.50 11.05
N LYS A 2 -4.49 -12.08 11.38
CA LYS A 2 -5.33 -12.80 10.40
C LYS A 2 -6.61 -12.01 10.19
N MET A 3 -7.06 -11.94 8.95
CA MET A 3 -8.29 -11.24 8.57
C MET A 3 -9.08 -12.11 7.61
N PRO A 4 -10.42 -12.19 7.74
CA PRO A 4 -11.25 -12.93 6.78
C PRO A 4 -11.09 -12.35 5.38
N ALA A 5 -11.08 -13.22 4.37
CA ALA A 5 -11.00 -12.78 2.98
C ALA A 5 -12.29 -12.10 2.52
N LYS A 6 -13.41 -12.42 3.16
CA LYS A 6 -14.72 -11.81 2.88
C LYS A 6 -15.43 -11.52 4.19
N PHE A 7 -16.01 -10.34 4.29
CA PHE A 7 -16.83 -9.99 5.44
C PHE A 7 -17.78 -8.84 5.10
N ASN A 8 -18.78 -8.64 5.92
CA ASN A 8 -19.77 -7.60 5.73
C ASN A 8 -19.27 -6.29 6.34
N THR A 9 -19.25 -5.23 5.55
CA THR A 9 -18.89 -3.89 6.02
C THR A 9 -19.59 -2.83 5.20
N TYR A 10 -19.58 -1.59 5.68
CA TYR A 10 -20.24 -0.48 5.01
C TYR A 10 -19.55 -0.12 3.70
N CYS A 11 -20.34 -0.03 2.62
CA CYS A 11 -19.87 0.44 1.33
C CYS A 11 -20.26 1.90 1.15
N PRO A 12 -19.29 2.83 1.03
CA PRO A 12 -19.61 4.26 0.84
C PRO A 12 -20.26 4.56 -0.51
N PHE A 13 -20.06 3.69 -1.49
CA PHE A 13 -20.63 3.87 -2.82
C PHE A 13 -22.07 3.36 -2.89
N CYS A 14 -22.36 2.23 -2.28
CA CYS A 14 -23.72 1.70 -2.16
C CYS A 14 -24.51 2.35 -1.03
N ARG A 15 -23.81 2.97 -0.06
CA ARG A 15 -24.38 3.56 1.15
C ARG A 15 -25.13 2.57 2.03
N THR A 16 -24.75 1.31 1.97
CA THR A 16 -25.30 0.25 2.78
C THR A 16 -24.21 -0.75 3.13
N HIS A 17 -24.48 -1.62 4.11
CA HIS A 17 -23.56 -2.71 4.43
C HIS A 17 -23.67 -3.80 3.37
N GLN A 18 -22.55 -4.18 2.80
CA GLN A 18 -22.44 -5.23 1.79
C GLN A 18 -21.24 -6.12 2.08
N ILE A 19 -21.24 -7.30 1.48
CA ILE A 19 -20.09 -8.19 1.57
C ILE A 19 -18.96 -7.61 0.74
N HIS A 20 -17.76 -7.56 1.33
CA HIS A 20 -16.56 -7.05 0.67
C HIS A 20 -15.50 -8.14 0.61
N GLU A 21 -14.76 -8.14 -0.49
CA GLU A 21 -13.57 -8.96 -0.63
C GLU A 21 -12.36 -8.14 -0.24
N VAL A 22 -11.47 -8.74 0.55
CA VAL A 22 -10.26 -8.09 1.03
C VAL A 22 -9.11 -8.42 0.09
N GLU A 23 -8.43 -7.39 -0.42
CA GLU A 23 -7.29 -7.54 -1.30
C GLU A 23 -6.06 -6.90 -0.67
N LYS A 24 -4.96 -7.65 -0.58
CA LYS A 24 -3.68 -7.11 -0.14
C LYS A 24 -3.01 -6.44 -1.33
N VAL A 25 -2.72 -5.16 -1.21
CA VAL A 25 -2.14 -4.36 -2.29
C VAL A 25 -0.65 -4.20 -2.06
N LYS A 26 0.15 -4.52 -3.06
CA LYS A 26 1.59 -4.31 -3.04
C LYS A 26 1.91 -2.94 -3.64
N LYS A 27 3.00 -2.33 -3.14
CA LYS A 27 3.49 -1.08 -3.71
C LYS A 27 3.96 -1.32 -5.15
N GLY A 28 3.48 -0.48 -6.07
CA GLY A 28 3.92 -0.53 -7.45
C GLY A 28 5.34 0.00 -7.61
N LYS A 29 6.01 -0.46 -8.66
CA LYS A 29 7.33 0.06 -9.02
C LYS A 29 7.19 1.27 -9.93
N THR A 30 8.06 2.27 -9.74
CA THR A 30 8.15 3.40 -10.66
C THR A 30 8.87 2.97 -11.93
N THR A 31 8.60 3.67 -13.03
CA THR A 31 9.39 3.47 -14.26
C THR A 31 10.80 4.03 -14.05
N GLY A 32 11.80 3.51 -14.76
CA GLY A 32 13.17 4.03 -14.67
C GLY A 32 13.32 5.47 -15.14
N LEU A 33 12.26 6.07 -15.68
CA LEU A 33 12.23 7.45 -16.14
C LEU A 33 11.75 8.43 -15.07
N HIS A 34 11.35 7.94 -13.91
CA HIS A 34 10.93 8.79 -12.79
C HIS A 34 12.14 9.57 -12.25
N TRP A 35 11.90 10.82 -11.78
CA TRP A 35 13.00 11.68 -11.35
C TRP A 35 13.87 11.08 -10.23
N ILE A 36 13.27 10.29 -9.34
CA ILE A 36 13.98 9.61 -8.25
C ILE A 36 15.00 8.62 -8.82
N ASP A 37 14.59 7.80 -9.78
CA ASP A 37 15.45 6.80 -10.39
C ASP A 37 16.58 7.46 -11.20
N ARG A 38 16.26 8.57 -11.88
CA ARG A 38 17.27 9.34 -12.63
C ARG A 38 18.29 9.96 -11.70
N GLN A 39 17.85 10.53 -10.57
CA GLN A 39 18.77 11.11 -9.59
C GLN A 39 19.69 10.06 -8.99
N LYS A 40 19.14 8.90 -8.67
CA LYS A 40 19.92 7.78 -8.13
C LYS A 40 20.95 7.28 -9.15
N ALA A 41 20.58 7.19 -10.43
CA ALA A 41 21.47 6.74 -11.50
C ALA A 41 22.63 7.72 -11.77
N ARG A 42 22.43 9.00 -11.54
CA ARG A 42 23.47 10.02 -11.73
C ARG A 42 24.61 9.91 -10.74
N ARG A 43 24.41 9.30 -9.58
CA ARG A 43 25.43 9.11 -8.54
C ARG A 43 26.16 10.40 -8.14
N GLY A 44 25.44 11.52 -8.16
CA GLY A 44 26.02 12.83 -7.80
C GLY A 44 26.83 13.51 -8.88
N LYS A 45 26.89 12.98 -10.10
CA LYS A 45 27.65 13.56 -11.21
C LYS A 45 27.07 14.87 -11.71
N VAL A 46 25.76 15.06 -11.57
CA VAL A 46 25.05 16.28 -11.93
C VAL A 46 24.49 16.89 -10.66
N GLY A 47 25.03 18.03 -10.23
CA GLY A 47 24.67 18.63 -8.96
C GLY A 47 25.25 17.83 -7.79
N ASN A 48 24.36 17.38 -6.90
CA ASN A 48 24.74 16.55 -5.75
C ASN A 48 23.87 15.29 -5.68
N MET A 49 24.03 14.50 -4.62
CA MET A 49 23.24 13.28 -4.43
C MET A 49 21.79 13.56 -4.08
N GLY A 50 21.44 14.78 -3.65
CA GLY A 50 20.08 15.15 -3.29
C GLY A 50 19.50 14.24 -2.23
N LYS A 51 18.38 13.59 -2.56
CA LYS A 51 17.69 12.68 -1.63
C LYS A 51 18.55 11.50 -1.20
N PHE A 52 19.54 11.11 -1.99
CA PHE A 52 20.39 9.96 -1.73
C PHE A 52 21.70 10.32 -1.02
N SER A 53 21.83 11.57 -0.53
CA SER A 53 22.99 12.01 0.22
C SER A 53 23.06 11.42 1.63
N LYS A 54 21.92 10.93 2.15
CA LYS A 54 21.84 10.37 3.49
C LYS A 54 22.04 8.86 3.46
N VAL A 55 22.65 8.35 4.53
CA VAL A 55 22.78 6.90 4.73
C VAL A 55 21.39 6.30 4.92
N PRO A 56 21.05 5.19 4.23
CA PRO A 56 19.77 4.51 4.45
C PRO A 56 19.62 4.08 5.91
N GLY A 57 18.47 4.38 6.51
CA GLY A 57 18.20 4.04 7.89
C GLY A 57 16.93 4.70 8.39
N GLY A 58 16.61 4.46 9.65
CA GLY A 58 15.44 5.05 10.28
C GLY A 58 14.10 4.43 9.90
N ASP A 59 14.11 3.32 9.17
CA ASP A 59 12.88 2.60 8.85
C ASP A 59 12.34 1.89 10.09
N LYS A 60 11.02 1.86 10.20
CA LYS A 60 10.37 1.11 11.29
C LYS A 60 10.45 -0.38 11.02
N PRO A 61 10.56 -1.21 12.09
CA PRO A 61 10.63 -2.66 11.92
C PRO A 61 9.35 -3.26 11.34
N THR A 62 8.21 -2.60 11.56
CA THR A 62 6.93 -3.03 11.00
C THR A 62 6.34 -1.91 10.16
N LYS A 63 5.59 -2.26 9.13
CA LYS A 63 4.94 -1.31 8.23
C LYS A 63 3.43 -1.45 8.33
N LYS A 64 2.71 -0.35 8.08
CA LYS A 64 1.25 -0.41 7.99
C LYS A 64 0.87 -1.20 6.74
N ILE A 65 -0.07 -2.12 6.90
CA ILE A 65 -0.58 -2.90 5.76
C ILE A 65 -1.39 -1.99 4.82
N ASN A 66 -1.34 -2.34 3.55
CA ASN A 66 -2.16 -1.66 2.53
C ASN A 66 -3.18 -2.66 2.02
N VAL A 67 -4.42 -2.49 2.43
CA VAL A 67 -5.51 -3.41 2.13
C VAL A 67 -6.65 -2.64 1.47
N ARG A 68 -7.18 -3.21 0.42
CA ARG A 68 -8.29 -2.66 -0.34
C ARG A 68 -9.53 -3.52 -0.13
N TYR A 69 -10.66 -2.88 0.12
CA TYR A 69 -11.93 -3.56 0.35
C TYR A 69 -12.82 -3.34 -0.87
N ARG A 70 -13.09 -4.41 -1.60
CA ARG A 70 -13.90 -4.35 -2.83
C ARG A 70 -15.31 -4.87 -2.57
N CYS A 71 -16.31 -4.04 -2.83
CA CYS A 71 -17.71 -4.41 -2.71
C CYS A 71 -18.10 -5.41 -3.78
N VAL A 72 -18.80 -6.47 -3.39
CA VAL A 72 -19.27 -7.50 -4.33
C VAL A 72 -20.40 -6.97 -5.21
N THR A 73 -21.22 -6.06 -4.67
CA THR A 73 -22.41 -5.54 -5.37
C THR A 73 -22.05 -4.49 -6.42
N CYS A 74 -21.36 -3.42 -6.03
CA CYS A 74 -21.04 -2.32 -6.93
C CYS A 74 -19.64 -2.47 -7.58
N LYS A 75 -18.84 -3.42 -7.10
CA LYS A 75 -17.47 -3.69 -7.57
C LYS A 75 -16.51 -2.51 -7.38
N MET A 76 -16.91 -1.53 -6.57
CA MET A 76 -16.03 -0.42 -6.21
C MET A 76 -15.21 -0.78 -4.99
N ALA A 77 -13.96 -0.32 -4.97
CA ALA A 77 -13.06 -0.57 -3.86
C ALA A 77 -12.82 0.70 -3.05
N HIS A 78 -12.62 0.55 -1.75
CA HIS A 78 -12.27 1.66 -0.88
C HIS A 78 -11.20 1.24 0.12
N LEU A 79 -10.60 2.22 0.77
CA LEU A 79 -9.56 2.01 1.77
C LEU A 79 -10.10 2.36 3.15
N ARG A 80 -9.49 1.78 4.16
CA ARG A 80 -9.75 2.12 5.56
C ARG A 80 -8.42 2.36 6.26
N LYS A 81 -8.47 2.77 7.52
CA LYS A 81 -7.27 3.01 8.32
C LYS A 81 -6.41 1.73 8.34
N GLY A 82 -5.13 1.89 8.01
CA GLY A 82 -4.19 0.78 8.02
C GLY A 82 -3.72 0.43 9.43
N TYR A 83 -3.30 -0.82 9.61
CA TYR A 83 -2.79 -1.33 10.87
C TYR A 83 -1.31 -1.66 10.74
N ARG A 84 -0.56 -1.39 11.80
CA ARG A 84 0.86 -1.74 11.85
C ARG A 84 0.99 -3.18 12.37
N VAL A 85 1.38 -4.09 11.48
CA VAL A 85 1.49 -5.51 11.82
C VAL A 85 2.76 -6.10 11.21
N ALA A 86 3.35 -7.07 11.93
CA ALA A 86 4.55 -7.76 11.45
C ALA A 86 4.21 -8.79 10.37
N LYS A 87 3.08 -9.46 10.50
CA LYS A 87 2.63 -10.51 9.59
C LYS A 87 1.14 -10.34 9.34
N PHE A 88 0.74 -10.42 8.08
CA PHE A 88 -0.67 -10.30 7.67
C PHE A 88 -1.04 -11.47 6.78
N GLU A 89 -2.13 -12.15 7.12
CA GLU A 89 -2.66 -13.29 6.38
C GLU A 89 -4.16 -13.15 6.18
N LEU A 90 -4.64 -13.53 5.01
CA LEU A 90 -6.06 -13.63 4.72
C LEU A 90 -6.51 -15.07 4.99
N THR A 91 -7.63 -15.23 5.70
CA THR A 91 -8.23 -16.54 5.98
C THR A 91 -9.56 -16.66 5.24
N GLU A 92 -9.88 -17.87 4.85
CA GLU A 92 -11.18 -18.15 4.24
C GLU A 92 -12.29 -18.26 5.27
#